data_8b84e6b5ab502268abd9dd1579fddef7
#
_entry.id   8b84e6b5ab502268abd9dd1579fddef7
#
_cell.length_a   1.000
_cell.length_b   1.000
_cell.length_c   1.000
_cell.angle_alpha   90.00
_cell.angle_beta   90.00
_cell.angle_gamma   90.00
#
_symmetry.space_group_name_H-M   'P 1'
#
loop_
_entity.id
_entity.type
_entity.pdbx_description
1 polymer ?
#
loop_
_entity_poly.entity_id
_entity_poly.type
_entity_poly.pdbx_seq_one_letter_code
_entity_poly.pdbx_strand_id
1 'polypeptide(L)'
;MKSWWQRWRGRGGATHLDPGRPDLVVVASSFDDTEACSAALGKALDWTADRPVVLRHHLRLPAAQVNAVQVIAAQGGYDTASVSDADPARLVLQRVQILDAVHCSQERSRMAGLAQRHDGDVLGWDALQPAARPR
;
A
#
# COMPACT_ATOMS: atom_id res chain seq x y z
N MET A 1 -20.46 -16.87 -16.20
CA MET A 1 -20.89 -17.18 -14.83
C MET A 1 -19.89 -16.57 -13.84
N LYS A 2 -20.38 -15.87 -12.88
CA LYS A 2 -19.50 -15.29 -11.85
C LYS A 2 -19.03 -16.36 -10.89
N SER A 3 -17.75 -16.36 -10.56
CA SER A 3 -17.21 -17.24 -9.55
C SER A 3 -17.73 -16.83 -8.16
N TRP A 4 -17.67 -17.77 -7.22
CA TRP A 4 -18.12 -17.50 -5.86
C TRP A 4 -17.35 -16.35 -5.20
N TRP A 5 -16.04 -16.21 -5.49
CA TRP A 5 -15.23 -15.14 -4.91
C TRP A 5 -15.64 -13.76 -5.44
N GLN A 6 -16.10 -13.67 -6.68
CA GLN A 6 -16.63 -12.42 -7.22
C GLN A 6 -17.91 -12.01 -6.51
N ARG A 7 -18.79 -12.98 -6.25
CA ARG A 7 -20.01 -12.70 -5.51
C ARG A 7 -19.72 -12.29 -4.08
N TRP A 8 -18.76 -12.97 -3.44
CA TRP A 8 -18.35 -12.65 -2.08
C TRP A 8 -17.80 -11.22 -2.01
N ARG A 9 -16.93 -10.85 -2.93
CA ARG A 9 -16.34 -9.51 -2.99
C ARG A 9 -17.42 -8.45 -3.20
N GLY A 10 -18.33 -8.65 -4.12
CA GLY A 10 -19.40 -7.70 -4.38
C GLY A 10 -20.33 -7.53 -3.20
N ARG A 11 -20.64 -8.64 -2.51
CA ARG A 11 -21.53 -8.62 -1.37
C ARG A 11 -20.94 -7.86 -0.19
N GLY A 12 -19.66 -8.06 0.09
CA GLY A 12 -19.01 -7.40 1.20
C GLY A 12 -18.73 -5.94 0.94
N GLY A 13 -18.37 -5.55 -0.29
CA GLY A 13 -17.96 -4.19 -0.65
C GLY A 13 -16.74 -3.70 0.11
N ALA A 14 -16.20 -4.52 1.03
CA ALA A 14 -15.20 -4.10 2.00
C ALA A 14 -13.83 -3.86 1.37
N THR A 15 -13.55 -4.50 0.21
CA THR A 15 -12.27 -4.36 -0.48
C THR A 15 -12.35 -3.47 -1.71
N HIS A 16 -13.47 -2.74 -1.85
CA HIS A 16 -13.66 -1.86 -3.00
C HIS A 16 -13.42 -0.41 -2.60
N LEU A 17 -12.40 0.18 -3.18
CA LEU A 17 -12.05 1.59 -3.01
C LEU A 17 -11.30 2.01 -4.27
N ASP A 18 -11.73 3.11 -4.88
CA ASP A 18 -11.06 3.64 -6.07
C ASP A 18 -9.83 4.44 -5.65
N PRO A 19 -8.61 4.02 -6.02
CA PRO A 19 -7.40 4.76 -5.67
C PRO A 19 -7.33 6.15 -6.31
N GLY A 20 -8.14 6.41 -7.33
CA GLY A 20 -8.18 7.71 -8.00
C GLY A 20 -9.11 8.72 -7.36
N ARG A 21 -9.79 8.39 -6.27
CA ARG A 21 -10.69 9.34 -5.60
C ARG A 21 -9.94 10.58 -5.15
N PRO A 22 -10.50 11.78 -5.38
CA PRO A 22 -9.83 13.03 -5.01
C PRO A 22 -9.89 13.33 -3.51
N ASP A 23 -10.74 12.63 -2.75
CA ASP A 23 -10.94 12.87 -1.31
C ASP A 23 -10.11 11.95 -0.41
N LEU A 24 -9.15 11.20 -0.97
CA LEU A 24 -8.29 10.32 -0.18
C LEU A 24 -7.25 11.12 0.58
N VAL A 25 -7.09 10.78 1.86
CA VAL A 25 -6.08 11.38 2.74
C VAL A 25 -5.30 10.27 3.45
N VAL A 26 -4.08 10.57 3.83
CA VAL A 26 -3.26 9.63 4.62
C VAL A 26 -3.87 9.53 6.00
N VAL A 27 -4.25 8.32 6.41
CA VAL A 27 -4.85 8.05 7.73
C VAL A 27 -3.91 7.28 8.65
N ALA A 28 -2.89 6.63 8.10
CA ALA A 28 -1.85 5.95 8.87
C ALA A 28 -0.58 5.92 8.04
N SER A 29 0.57 5.94 8.68
CA SER A 29 1.85 5.86 7.97
C SER A 29 2.98 5.51 8.93
N SER A 30 4.06 4.99 8.38
CA SER A 30 5.33 4.89 9.07
C SER A 30 6.48 4.93 8.07
N PHE A 31 7.39 5.86 8.27
CA PHE A 31 8.64 5.96 7.52
C PHE A 31 9.84 5.70 8.44
N ASP A 32 9.59 4.98 9.53
CA ASP A 32 10.58 4.53 10.49
C ASP A 32 10.56 3.00 10.49
N ASP A 33 11.62 2.37 10.00
CA ASP A 33 11.70 0.92 9.87
C ASP A 33 11.78 0.22 11.24
N THR A 34 12.04 0.94 12.31
CA THR A 34 12.01 0.40 13.67
C THR A 34 10.62 0.46 14.31
N GLU A 35 9.70 1.20 13.73
CA GLU A 35 8.34 1.30 14.26
C GLU A 35 7.51 0.10 13.83
N ALA A 36 6.94 -0.63 14.79
CA ALA A 36 6.04 -1.74 14.47
C ALA A 36 4.74 -1.23 13.82
N CYS A 37 4.19 -2.02 12.92
CA CYS A 37 2.92 -1.69 12.27
C CYS A 37 1.78 -1.51 13.28
N SER A 38 1.76 -2.34 14.35
CA SER A 38 0.77 -2.19 15.40
C SER A 38 0.87 -0.85 16.12
N ALA A 39 2.09 -0.34 16.33
CA ALA A 39 2.29 0.97 16.94
C ALA A 39 1.82 2.10 16.00
N ALA A 40 2.16 2.01 14.72
CA ALA A 40 1.74 3.01 13.74
C ALA A 40 0.21 3.07 13.62
N LEU A 41 -0.46 1.93 13.58
CA LEU A 41 -1.92 1.87 13.51
C LEU A 41 -2.55 2.30 14.83
N GLY A 42 -1.93 1.95 15.96
CA GLY A 42 -2.46 2.30 17.29
C GLY A 42 -2.51 3.80 17.55
N LYS A 43 -1.60 4.57 16.96
CA LYS A 43 -1.58 6.03 17.11
C LYS A 43 -2.35 6.77 16.02
N ALA A 44 -2.86 6.05 15.01
CA ALA A 44 -3.58 6.66 13.90
C ALA A 44 -5.00 7.03 14.33
N LEU A 45 -5.32 8.32 14.35
CA LEU A 45 -6.59 8.80 14.88
C LEU A 45 -7.73 8.72 13.87
N ASP A 46 -7.41 8.86 12.59
CA ASP A 46 -8.43 8.97 11.53
C ASP A 46 -8.62 7.66 10.75
N TRP A 47 -7.88 6.62 11.09
CA TRP A 47 -7.98 5.34 10.44
C TRP A 47 -9.20 4.57 10.92
N THR A 48 -9.99 4.05 9.97
CA THR A 48 -11.15 3.21 10.25
C THR A 48 -10.82 1.77 9.89
N ALA A 49 -10.76 0.90 10.91
CA ALA A 49 -10.19 -0.45 10.80
C ALA A 49 -10.95 -1.37 9.85
N ASP A 50 -12.28 -1.25 9.77
CA ASP A 50 -13.11 -2.17 8.97
C ASP A 50 -13.37 -1.68 7.55
N ARG A 51 -12.71 -0.60 7.16
CA ARG A 51 -12.86 -0.01 5.84
C ARG A 51 -11.61 -0.24 5.02
N PRO A 52 -11.73 -0.39 3.69
CA PRO A 52 -10.55 -0.56 2.85
C PRO A 52 -9.68 0.68 2.85
N VAL A 53 -8.39 0.45 2.66
CA VAL A 53 -7.39 1.51 2.46
C VAL A 53 -6.75 1.35 1.09
N VAL A 54 -6.19 2.43 0.57
CA VAL A 54 -5.15 2.33 -0.46
C VAL A 54 -3.83 2.24 0.30
N LEU A 55 -3.24 1.05 0.33
CA LEU A 55 -1.95 0.82 0.98
C LEU A 55 -0.85 1.10 -0.03
N ARG A 56 0.06 2.02 0.31
CA ARG A 56 1.17 2.40 -0.56
C ARG A 56 2.49 2.10 0.13
N HIS A 57 3.42 1.54 -0.66
CA HIS A 57 4.80 1.30 -0.22
C HIS A 57 5.72 2.17 -1.05
N HIS A 58 6.60 2.89 -0.39
CA HIS A 58 7.54 3.83 -1.01
C HIS A 58 8.92 3.17 -1.06
N LEU A 59 9.42 2.94 -2.26
CA LEU A 59 10.68 2.25 -2.50
C LEU A 59 11.68 3.20 -3.15
N ARG A 60 12.96 2.98 -2.85
CA ARG A 60 14.05 3.60 -3.56
C ARG A 60 14.86 2.51 -4.24
N LEU A 61 15.04 2.62 -5.55
CA LEU A 61 15.64 1.58 -6.38
C LEU A 61 16.58 2.21 -7.40
N PRO A 62 17.64 1.51 -7.83
CA PRO A 62 18.33 1.92 -9.05
C PRO A 62 17.33 2.01 -10.20
N ALA A 63 17.44 3.03 -11.03
CA ALA A 63 16.48 3.25 -12.11
C ALA A 63 16.36 2.03 -13.02
N ALA A 64 17.45 1.30 -13.25
CA ALA A 64 17.47 0.11 -14.09
C ALA A 64 16.65 -1.06 -13.51
N GLN A 65 16.32 -1.04 -12.23
CA GLN A 65 15.58 -2.12 -11.57
C GLN A 65 14.06 -1.85 -11.50
N VAL A 66 13.62 -0.67 -11.85
CA VAL A 66 12.22 -0.27 -11.66
C VAL A 66 11.26 -1.18 -12.42
N ASN A 67 11.52 -1.45 -13.70
CA ASN A 67 10.63 -2.28 -14.51
C ASN A 67 10.50 -3.69 -13.95
N ALA A 68 11.59 -4.30 -13.51
CA ALA A 68 11.58 -5.66 -12.96
C ALA A 68 10.73 -5.70 -11.68
N VAL A 69 10.88 -4.70 -10.81
CA VAL A 69 10.12 -4.62 -9.57
C VAL A 69 8.63 -4.41 -9.86
N GLN A 70 8.30 -3.55 -10.82
CA GLN A 70 6.90 -3.31 -11.22
C GLN A 70 6.23 -4.59 -11.73
N VAL A 71 6.92 -5.38 -12.53
CA VAL A 71 6.38 -6.65 -13.07
C VAL A 71 6.09 -7.64 -11.93
N ILE A 72 7.04 -7.79 -11.00
CA ILE A 72 6.87 -8.71 -9.87
C ILE A 72 5.72 -8.22 -8.96
N ALA A 73 5.69 -6.93 -8.66
CA ALA A 73 4.66 -6.34 -7.81
C ALA A 73 3.27 -6.51 -8.40
N ALA A 74 3.14 -6.36 -9.73
CA ALA A 74 1.86 -6.56 -10.42
C ALA A 74 1.32 -7.98 -10.25
N GLN A 75 2.19 -8.97 -10.18
CA GLN A 75 1.78 -10.35 -9.93
C GLN A 75 1.16 -10.51 -8.54
N GLY A 76 1.56 -9.68 -7.59
CA GLY A 76 0.97 -9.63 -6.24
C GLY A 76 -0.19 -8.68 -6.10
N GLY A 77 -0.70 -8.12 -7.20
CA GLY A 77 -1.84 -7.21 -7.19
C GLY A 77 -1.51 -5.76 -6.91
N TYR A 78 -0.23 -5.38 -7.00
CA TYR A 78 0.18 -4.00 -6.78
C TYR A 78 0.30 -3.23 -8.09
N ASP A 79 -0.30 -2.05 -8.12
CA ASP A 79 -0.15 -1.10 -9.23
C ASP A 79 0.90 -0.05 -8.89
N THR A 80 1.44 0.59 -9.91
CA THR A 80 2.33 1.74 -9.71
C THR A 80 1.50 3.00 -9.50
N ALA A 81 1.66 3.62 -8.33
CA ALA A 81 1.05 4.91 -8.04
C ALA A 81 1.88 6.05 -8.63
N SER A 82 3.19 5.96 -8.52
CA SER A 82 4.10 6.95 -9.10
C SER A 82 5.51 6.38 -9.26
N VAL A 83 6.26 6.95 -10.17
CA VAL A 83 7.68 6.65 -10.36
C VAL A 83 8.38 7.92 -10.77
N SER A 84 9.55 8.20 -10.17
CA SER A 84 10.34 9.38 -10.50
C SER A 84 11.31 9.09 -11.65
N ASP A 85 11.78 10.17 -12.30
CA ASP A 85 12.80 10.08 -13.35
C ASP A 85 14.24 10.04 -12.80
N ALA A 86 14.41 10.14 -11.49
CA ALA A 86 15.72 10.21 -10.87
C ALA A 86 16.38 8.83 -10.80
N ASP A 87 17.66 8.81 -10.52
CA ASP A 87 18.42 7.60 -10.22
C ASP A 87 19.29 7.88 -8.97
N PRO A 88 18.99 7.25 -7.81
CA PRO A 88 17.95 6.22 -7.63
C PRO A 88 16.54 6.77 -7.79
N ALA A 89 15.68 5.91 -8.30
CA ALA A 89 14.28 6.26 -8.52
C ALA A 89 13.46 6.05 -7.25
N ARG A 90 12.39 6.86 -7.11
CA ARG A 90 11.34 6.64 -6.13
C ARG A 90 10.17 5.94 -6.81
N LEU A 91 9.82 4.78 -6.32
CA LEU A 91 8.69 4.00 -6.83
C LEU A 91 7.67 3.83 -5.71
N VAL A 92 6.41 4.21 -5.98
CA VAL A 92 5.32 4.00 -5.04
C VAL A 92 4.40 2.93 -5.63
N LEU A 93 4.25 1.83 -4.91
CA LEU A 93 3.37 0.72 -5.27
C LEU A 93 2.14 0.77 -4.38
N GLN A 94 0.97 0.47 -4.93
CA GLN A 94 -0.28 0.57 -4.18
C GLN A 94 -1.18 -0.63 -4.42
N ARG A 95 -1.98 -0.97 -3.40
CA ARG A 95 -3.01 -1.98 -3.47
C ARG A 95 -4.14 -1.64 -2.51
N VAL A 96 -5.38 -1.87 -2.92
CA VAL A 96 -6.54 -1.70 -2.05
C VAL A 96 -6.72 -2.97 -1.22
N GLN A 97 -6.88 -2.81 0.08
CA GLN A 97 -7.10 -3.93 1.00
C GLN A 97 -7.65 -3.43 2.34
N ILE A 98 -8.18 -4.37 3.11
CA ILE A 98 -8.44 -4.14 4.53
C ILE A 98 -7.10 -4.26 5.25
N LEU A 99 -6.81 -3.31 6.12
CA LEU A 99 -5.53 -3.23 6.81
C LEU A 99 -5.70 -3.55 8.29
N ASP A 100 -4.81 -4.40 8.79
CA ASP A 100 -4.60 -4.63 10.22
C ASP A 100 -3.10 -4.77 10.46
N ALA A 101 -2.70 -4.90 11.72
CA ALA A 101 -1.28 -4.95 12.07
C ALA A 101 -0.56 -6.15 11.44
N VAL A 102 -1.22 -7.30 11.36
CA VAL A 102 -0.63 -8.51 10.79
C VAL A 102 -0.42 -8.36 9.29
N HIS A 103 -1.45 -7.95 8.56
CA HIS A 103 -1.35 -7.77 7.12
C HIS A 103 -0.37 -6.64 6.74
N CYS A 104 -0.39 -5.56 7.50
CA CYS A 104 0.56 -4.46 7.32
C CYS A 104 2.00 -4.97 7.45
N SER A 105 2.27 -5.74 8.50
CA SER A 105 3.60 -6.29 8.75
C SER A 105 4.02 -7.27 7.64
N GLN A 106 3.11 -8.13 7.19
CA GLN A 106 3.39 -9.07 6.10
C GLN A 106 3.72 -8.37 4.80
N GLU A 107 2.93 -7.36 4.43
CA GLU A 107 3.16 -6.62 3.18
C GLU A 107 4.44 -5.79 3.27
N ARG A 108 4.72 -5.20 4.43
CA ARG A 108 5.97 -4.47 4.67
C ARG A 108 7.18 -5.38 4.47
N SER A 109 7.15 -6.60 5.01
CA SER A 109 8.23 -7.58 4.85
C SER A 109 8.39 -8.01 3.40
N ARG A 110 7.27 -8.23 2.70
CA ARG A 110 7.29 -8.58 1.28
C ARG A 110 7.97 -7.51 0.45
N MET A 111 7.62 -6.25 0.70
CA MET A 111 8.21 -5.12 -0.03
C MET A 111 9.69 -4.96 0.29
N ALA A 112 10.09 -5.15 1.55
CA ALA A 112 11.49 -5.08 1.94
C ALA A 112 12.31 -6.15 1.21
N GLY A 113 11.82 -7.38 1.14
CA GLY A 113 12.48 -8.45 0.40
C GLY A 113 12.58 -8.16 -1.10
N LEU A 114 11.51 -7.65 -1.68
CA LEU A 114 11.48 -7.28 -3.10
C LEU A 114 12.52 -6.19 -3.41
N ALA A 115 12.55 -5.14 -2.60
CA ALA A 115 13.50 -4.04 -2.78
C ALA A 115 14.94 -4.53 -2.63
N GLN A 116 15.23 -5.33 -1.61
CA GLN A 116 16.58 -5.85 -1.37
C GLN A 116 17.09 -6.71 -2.51
N ARG A 117 16.22 -7.54 -3.09
CA ARG A 117 16.62 -8.37 -4.24
C ARG A 117 16.91 -7.56 -5.50
N HIS A 118 16.57 -6.28 -5.50
CA HIS A 118 16.76 -5.37 -6.63
C HIS A 118 17.61 -4.16 -6.25
N ASP A 119 18.50 -4.34 -5.27
CA ASP A 119 19.50 -3.35 -4.86
C ASP A 119 18.91 -2.06 -4.31
N GLY A 120 17.73 -2.14 -3.72
CA GLY A 120 17.04 -0.98 -3.18
C GLY A 120 16.58 -1.14 -1.74
N ASP A 121 15.79 -0.17 -1.29
CA ASP A 121 15.24 -0.14 0.06
C ASP A 121 13.77 0.25 0.04
N VAL A 122 13.07 -0.12 1.10
CA VAL A 122 11.75 0.44 1.41
C VAL A 122 11.97 1.66 2.30
N LEU A 123 11.36 2.79 1.91
CA LEU A 123 11.44 4.03 2.68
C LEU A 123 10.35 4.09 3.74
N GLY A 124 9.19 3.52 3.46
CA GLY A 124 8.07 3.52 4.37
C GLY A 124 6.79 3.13 3.68
N TRP A 125 5.69 3.21 4.41
CA TRP A 125 4.36 2.93 3.90
C TRP A 125 3.38 3.98 4.39
N ASP A 126 2.30 4.16 3.65
CA ASP A 126 1.15 4.92 4.11
C ASP A 126 -0.15 4.24 3.66
N ALA A 127 -1.23 4.59 4.32
CA ALA A 127 -2.55 4.09 4.02
C ALA A 127 -3.51 5.27 3.88
N LEU A 128 -4.34 5.23 2.83
CA LEU A 128 -5.27 6.31 2.53
C LEU A 128 -6.70 5.80 2.63
N GLN A 129 -7.56 6.66 3.15
CA GLN A 129 -9.01 6.48 3.18
C GLN A 129 -9.66 7.79 2.81
N PRO A 130 -10.95 7.78 2.42
CA PRO A 130 -11.67 9.04 2.19
C PRO A 130 -11.66 9.91 3.43
N ALA A 131 -11.47 11.21 3.24
CA ALA A 131 -11.51 12.17 4.33
C ALA A 131 -12.87 12.11 5.04
N ALA A 132 -12.84 12.29 6.36
CA ALA A 132 -14.07 12.39 7.14
C ALA A 132 -14.86 13.61 6.67
N ARG A 133 -16.19 13.47 6.59
CA ARG A 133 -17.02 14.60 6.18
C ARG A 133 -16.99 15.67 7.26
N PRO A 134 -16.85 16.94 6.88
CA PRO A 134 -16.98 18.00 7.85
C PRO A 134 -18.41 18.02 8.41
N ARG A 135 -18.51 18.31 9.66
CA ARG A 135 -19.81 18.42 10.32
C ARG A 135 -20.37 19.80 10.24
#